data_b34a4435fdc8e00ffc6278a96ec53d72
#
_entry.id   b34a4435fdc8e00ffc6278a96ec53d72
#
_cell.length_a   1.000
_cell.length_b   1.000
_cell.length_c   1.000
_cell.angle_alpha   90.00
_cell.angle_beta   90.00
_cell.angle_gamma   90.00
#
_symmetry.space_group_name_H-M   'P 1'
#
loop_
_entity.id
_entity.type
_entity.pdbx_description
1 polymer ?
#
loop_
_entity_poly.entity_id
_entity_poly.type
_entity_poly.pdbx_seq_one_letter_code
_entity_poly.pdbx_strand_id
1 'polypeptide(L)'
;MSRTEIPQTTLAGAEPRAVGDALLRDGAKLARDGKEVVVTGNALAREVAENPEQFSSGVSRFLQLPNGLDGEKHTEMRALIDRYLAAEEVEQLDPVFRKIARQLAEEALSNGEVDAVGDLGAQYAVRAMTAWLGWPSELDDTLIAWVADNNAATRSGELERTAAVAERFDDIIRSVGQIKLGVNVPADVRTYRPM
;
A
#
# COMPACT_ATOMS: atom_id res chain seq x y z
N MET A 1 -12.24 38.90 -11.37
CA MET A 1 -12.48 37.47 -11.12
C MET A 1 -12.41 37.25 -9.61
N SER A 2 -13.54 36.96 -8.98
CA SER A 2 -13.58 36.64 -7.55
C SER A 2 -12.76 35.36 -7.33
N ARG A 3 -11.71 35.43 -6.50
CA ARG A 3 -11.00 34.26 -6.04
C ARG A 3 -12.00 33.46 -5.20
N THR A 4 -12.46 32.34 -5.70
CA THR A 4 -13.27 31.39 -4.92
C THR A 4 -12.40 30.93 -3.74
N GLU A 5 -12.78 31.30 -2.54
CA GLU A 5 -12.05 30.94 -1.33
C GLU A 5 -12.20 29.43 -1.14
N ILE A 6 -11.06 28.73 -1.01
CA ILE A 6 -11.05 27.29 -0.77
C ILE A 6 -11.46 27.04 0.68
N PRO A 7 -12.55 26.29 0.96
CA PRO A 7 -13.01 26.06 2.31
C PRO A 7 -11.96 25.34 3.16
N GLN A 8 -11.92 25.68 4.44
CA GLN A 8 -11.08 24.99 5.41
C GLN A 8 -11.75 23.71 5.87
N THR A 9 -10.96 22.67 6.10
CA THR A 9 -11.37 21.41 6.70
C THR A 9 -10.32 20.96 7.72
N THR A 10 -10.63 19.94 8.50
CA THR A 10 -9.69 19.29 9.41
C THR A 10 -9.88 17.80 9.31
N LEU A 11 -8.85 17.09 8.87
CA LEU A 11 -8.85 15.64 8.78
C LEU A 11 -8.33 14.98 10.08
N ALA A 12 -7.47 15.67 10.83
CA ALA A 12 -6.91 15.15 12.07
C ALA A 12 -8.01 14.84 13.09
N GLY A 13 -8.13 13.58 13.50
CA GLY A 13 -9.13 13.11 14.45
C GLY A 13 -10.56 13.05 13.93
N ALA A 14 -10.81 13.42 12.68
CA ALA A 14 -12.11 13.31 12.04
C ALA A 14 -12.28 11.92 11.38
N GLU A 15 -13.53 11.54 11.13
CA GLU A 15 -13.86 10.40 10.27
C GLU A 15 -13.74 10.86 8.81
N PRO A 16 -12.76 10.33 8.02
CA PRO A 16 -12.43 10.89 6.69
C PRO A 16 -13.60 10.86 5.70
N ARG A 17 -14.43 9.80 5.78
CA ARG A 17 -15.60 9.65 4.91
C ARG A 17 -16.64 10.74 5.19
N ALA A 18 -16.92 11.02 6.46
CA ALA A 18 -17.88 12.04 6.85
C ALA A 18 -17.45 13.43 6.36
N VAL A 19 -16.15 13.74 6.45
CA VAL A 19 -15.57 14.98 5.91
C VAL A 19 -15.72 15.04 4.39
N GLY A 20 -15.35 13.97 3.68
CA GLY A 20 -15.49 13.89 2.23
C GLY A 20 -16.93 14.06 1.76
N ASP A 21 -17.87 13.36 2.41
CA ASP A 21 -19.30 13.44 2.09
C ASP A 21 -19.87 14.85 2.35
N ALA A 22 -19.40 15.54 3.38
CA ALA A 22 -19.81 16.93 3.66
C ALA A 22 -19.30 17.88 2.56
N LEU A 23 -18.02 17.81 2.20
CA LEU A 23 -17.43 18.63 1.14
C LEU A 23 -18.13 18.40 -0.21
N LEU A 24 -18.43 17.16 -0.56
CA LEU A 24 -19.15 16.83 -1.80
C LEU A 24 -20.57 17.34 -1.82
N ARG A 25 -21.31 17.26 -0.70
CA ARG A 25 -22.67 17.82 -0.57
C ARG A 25 -22.68 19.34 -0.74
N ASP A 26 -21.65 20.01 -0.23
CA ASP A 26 -21.49 21.46 -0.35
C ASP A 26 -20.95 21.89 -1.73
N GLY A 27 -20.69 20.92 -2.62
CA GLY A 27 -20.16 21.15 -3.97
C GLY A 27 -18.70 21.58 -3.98
N ALA A 28 -17.99 21.43 -2.86
CA ALA A 28 -16.58 21.80 -2.76
C ALA A 28 -15.72 20.73 -3.45
N LYS A 29 -15.01 21.13 -4.50
CA LYS A 29 -14.04 20.25 -5.21
C LYS A 29 -12.67 20.25 -4.56
N LEU A 30 -12.37 21.29 -3.80
CA LEU A 30 -11.11 21.48 -3.09
C LEU A 30 -11.42 21.94 -1.66
N ALA A 31 -10.64 21.49 -0.71
CA ALA A 31 -10.60 22.01 0.64
C ALA A 31 -9.16 22.17 1.10
N ARG A 32 -8.93 22.95 2.15
CA ARG A 32 -7.60 23.16 2.72
C ARG A 32 -7.54 22.59 4.12
N ASP A 33 -6.59 21.69 4.36
CA ASP A 33 -6.24 21.18 5.68
C ASP A 33 -4.85 21.71 6.06
N GLY A 34 -4.81 22.77 6.83
CA GLY A 34 -3.57 23.48 7.12
C GLY A 34 -2.85 23.96 5.85
N LYS A 35 -1.69 23.37 5.54
CA LYS A 35 -0.90 23.68 4.34
C LYS A 35 -1.27 22.80 3.14
N GLU A 36 -1.98 21.73 3.37
CA GLU A 36 -2.33 20.74 2.35
C GLU A 36 -3.61 21.13 1.62
N VAL A 37 -3.76 20.65 0.41
CA VAL A 37 -4.97 20.78 -0.39
C VAL A 37 -5.61 19.41 -0.54
N VAL A 38 -6.83 19.28 -0.06
CA VAL A 38 -7.65 18.09 -0.19
C VAL A 38 -8.45 18.20 -1.47
N VAL A 39 -8.30 17.21 -2.34
CA VAL A 39 -9.06 17.10 -3.60
C VAL A 39 -10.22 16.16 -3.38
N THR A 40 -11.44 16.59 -3.74
CA THR A 40 -12.65 15.78 -3.63
C THR A 40 -13.26 15.49 -4.99
N GLY A 41 -13.91 14.34 -5.09
CA GLY A 41 -14.53 13.87 -6.32
C GLY A 41 -13.58 13.18 -7.30
N ASN A 42 -14.10 12.13 -7.91
CA ASN A 42 -13.32 11.22 -8.76
C ASN A 42 -12.68 11.92 -9.97
N ALA A 43 -13.42 12.78 -10.67
CA ALA A 43 -12.92 13.42 -11.89
C ALA A 43 -11.67 14.26 -11.65
N LEU A 44 -11.70 15.13 -10.61
CA LEU A 44 -10.57 15.97 -10.29
C LEU A 44 -9.40 15.19 -9.69
N ALA A 45 -9.69 14.16 -8.87
CA ALA A 45 -8.66 13.29 -8.33
C ALA A 45 -7.90 12.55 -9.46
N ARG A 46 -8.61 12.10 -10.50
CA ARG A 46 -7.99 11.52 -11.70
C ARG A 46 -7.15 12.54 -12.47
N GLU A 47 -7.67 13.74 -12.70
CA GLU A 47 -6.94 14.81 -13.38
C GLU A 47 -5.61 15.12 -12.67
N VAL A 48 -5.61 15.17 -11.34
CA VAL A 48 -4.40 15.35 -10.53
C VAL A 48 -3.46 14.17 -10.68
N ALA A 49 -3.97 12.94 -10.56
CA ALA A 49 -3.14 11.72 -10.63
C ALA A 49 -2.54 11.47 -12.02
N GLU A 50 -3.22 11.91 -13.07
CA GLU A 50 -2.78 11.75 -14.47
C GLU A 50 -1.87 12.89 -14.95
N ASN A 51 -1.54 13.87 -14.09
CA ASN A 51 -0.70 15.02 -14.43
C ASN A 51 0.59 15.10 -13.60
N PRO A 52 1.58 14.24 -13.89
CA PRO A 52 2.84 14.19 -13.14
C PRO A 52 3.73 15.43 -13.34
N GLU A 53 3.47 16.24 -14.38
CA GLU A 53 4.22 17.48 -14.60
C GLU A 53 3.90 18.56 -13.56
N GLN A 54 2.69 18.54 -13.00
CA GLN A 54 2.24 19.51 -12.01
C GLN A 54 2.13 18.90 -10.60
N PHE A 55 1.89 17.60 -10.50
CA PHE A 55 1.64 16.89 -9.25
C PHE A 55 2.54 15.67 -9.15
N SER A 56 3.59 15.77 -8.35
CA SER A 56 4.55 14.69 -8.18
C SER A 56 4.06 13.63 -7.19
N SER A 57 4.35 12.36 -7.49
CA SER A 57 4.18 11.23 -6.58
C SER A 57 5.30 11.13 -5.53
N GLY A 58 6.35 11.92 -5.65
CA GLY A 58 7.52 11.96 -4.78
C GLY A 58 7.27 12.63 -3.44
N VAL A 59 6.24 12.21 -2.70
CA VAL A 59 5.82 12.82 -1.43
C VAL A 59 6.56 12.30 -0.21
N SER A 60 7.25 11.16 -0.33
CA SER A 60 8.02 10.55 0.76
C SER A 60 9.49 10.96 0.68
N ARG A 61 10.12 11.22 1.84
CA ARG A 61 11.57 11.36 1.95
C ARG A 61 12.34 10.06 1.67
N PHE A 62 11.64 8.96 1.56
CA PHE A 62 12.19 7.65 1.24
C PHE A 62 11.81 7.28 -0.19
N LEU A 63 12.76 6.70 -0.93
CA LEU A 63 12.50 6.25 -2.28
C LEU A 63 11.49 5.09 -2.27
N GLN A 64 10.34 5.31 -2.87
CA GLN A 64 9.28 4.30 -3.01
C GLN A 64 9.19 3.88 -4.48
N LEU A 65 9.65 2.69 -4.80
CA LEU A 65 9.64 2.15 -6.16
C LEU A 65 8.44 1.23 -6.38
N PRO A 66 7.67 1.40 -7.46
CA PRO A 66 7.72 2.50 -8.45
C PRO A 66 6.92 3.74 -8.02
N ASN A 67 6.13 3.66 -6.94
CA ASN A 67 5.03 4.58 -6.60
C ASN A 67 5.47 6.01 -6.29
N GLY A 68 6.71 6.23 -5.88
CA GLY A 68 7.28 7.55 -5.64
C GLY A 68 8.05 8.12 -6.82
N LEU A 69 7.91 7.53 -8.01
CA LEU A 69 8.52 8.00 -9.25
C LEU A 69 7.46 8.64 -10.15
N ASP A 70 7.93 9.56 -10.99
CA ASP A 70 7.12 10.20 -12.03
C ASP A 70 7.79 10.10 -13.40
N GLY A 71 7.01 10.31 -14.47
CA GLY A 71 7.48 10.41 -15.85
C GLY A 71 8.22 9.17 -16.34
N GLU A 72 9.33 9.39 -17.05
CA GLU A 72 10.11 8.33 -17.70
C GLU A 72 10.64 7.28 -16.70
N LYS A 73 11.15 7.71 -15.55
CA LYS A 73 11.65 6.78 -14.50
C LYS A 73 10.56 5.85 -13.96
N HIS A 74 9.35 6.38 -13.78
CA HIS A 74 8.20 5.56 -13.40
C HIS A 74 7.88 4.54 -14.49
N THR A 75 7.84 4.97 -15.77
CA THR A 75 7.54 4.12 -16.93
C THR A 75 8.56 3.00 -17.07
N GLU A 76 9.86 3.31 -16.95
CA GLU A 76 10.93 2.30 -17.00
C GLU A 76 10.79 1.26 -15.88
N MET A 77 10.54 1.71 -14.65
CA MET A 77 10.37 0.81 -13.51
C MET A 77 9.11 -0.04 -13.64
N ARG A 78 8.00 0.54 -14.10
CA ARG A 78 6.76 -0.19 -14.37
C ARG A 78 6.95 -1.25 -15.45
N ALA A 79 7.68 -0.96 -16.53
CA ALA A 79 7.96 -1.94 -17.57
C ALA A 79 8.67 -3.20 -17.07
N LEU A 80 9.49 -3.08 -16.01
CA LEU A 80 10.14 -4.23 -15.37
C LEU A 80 9.14 -5.07 -14.55
N ILE A 81 8.13 -4.46 -13.98
CA ILE A 81 7.18 -5.09 -13.06
C ILE A 81 5.94 -5.62 -13.79
N ASP A 82 5.42 -4.86 -14.76
CA ASP A 82 4.13 -5.13 -15.40
C ASP A 82 4.08 -6.47 -16.13
N ARG A 83 5.21 -6.97 -16.62
CA ARG A 83 5.31 -8.31 -17.22
C ARG A 83 4.89 -9.43 -16.26
N TYR A 84 5.11 -9.25 -14.95
CA TYR A 84 4.72 -10.23 -13.92
C TYR A 84 3.26 -10.07 -13.49
N LEU A 85 2.63 -8.96 -13.88
CA LEU A 85 1.23 -8.64 -13.61
C LEU A 85 0.36 -8.77 -14.87
N ALA A 86 0.92 -9.30 -15.97
CA ALA A 86 0.17 -9.58 -17.18
C ALA A 86 -0.98 -10.55 -16.89
N ALA A 87 -2.09 -10.40 -17.61
CA ALA A 87 -3.29 -11.20 -17.39
C ALA A 87 -3.00 -12.70 -17.41
N GLU A 88 -2.19 -13.14 -18.36
CA GLU A 88 -1.81 -14.54 -18.55
C GLU A 88 -1.04 -15.10 -17.36
N GLU A 89 -0.19 -14.29 -16.72
CA GLU A 89 0.58 -14.67 -15.54
C GLU A 89 -0.33 -14.76 -14.30
N VAL A 90 -1.25 -13.80 -14.16
CA VAL A 90 -2.20 -13.78 -13.04
C VAL A 90 -3.24 -14.89 -13.15
N GLU A 91 -3.73 -15.19 -14.35
CA GLU A 91 -4.70 -16.27 -14.61
C GLU A 91 -4.16 -17.65 -14.20
N GLN A 92 -2.86 -17.88 -14.37
CA GLN A 92 -2.23 -19.14 -13.92
C GLN A 92 -2.32 -19.35 -12.40
N LEU A 93 -2.46 -18.26 -11.65
CA LEU A 93 -2.56 -18.29 -10.19
C LEU A 93 -4.01 -18.38 -9.68
N ASP A 94 -5.03 -18.23 -10.56
CA ASP A 94 -6.44 -18.29 -10.15
C ASP A 94 -6.79 -19.53 -9.31
N PRO A 95 -6.36 -20.76 -9.67
CA PRO A 95 -6.63 -21.94 -8.85
C PRO A 95 -6.02 -21.85 -7.44
N VAL A 96 -4.82 -21.26 -7.31
CA VAL A 96 -4.15 -21.07 -6.03
C VAL A 96 -4.88 -20.04 -5.19
N PHE A 97 -5.23 -18.91 -5.77
CA PHE A 97 -5.98 -17.85 -5.10
C PHE A 97 -7.35 -18.32 -4.61
N ARG A 98 -8.07 -19.08 -5.44
CA ARG A 98 -9.35 -19.68 -5.06
C ARG A 98 -9.21 -20.71 -3.93
N LYS A 99 -8.12 -21.48 -3.92
CA LYS A 99 -7.85 -22.42 -2.83
C LYS A 99 -7.64 -21.68 -1.50
N ILE A 100 -6.81 -20.64 -1.51
CA ILE A 100 -6.54 -19.80 -0.33
C ILE A 100 -7.86 -19.17 0.18
N ALA A 101 -8.64 -18.57 -0.72
CA ALA A 101 -9.92 -17.96 -0.37
C ALA A 101 -10.90 -18.96 0.26
N ARG A 102 -10.99 -20.17 -0.29
CA ARG A 102 -11.87 -21.23 0.23
C ARG A 102 -11.45 -21.68 1.62
N GLN A 103 -10.16 -21.90 1.84
CA GLN A 103 -9.64 -22.29 3.15
C GLN A 103 -9.96 -21.24 4.22
N LEU A 104 -9.72 -19.95 3.92
CA LEU A 104 -10.05 -18.86 4.83
C LEU A 104 -11.57 -18.75 5.10
N ALA A 105 -12.40 -18.97 4.09
CA ALA A 105 -13.85 -18.97 4.26
C ALA A 105 -14.32 -20.13 5.15
N GLU A 106 -13.75 -21.32 4.99
CA GLU A 106 -14.05 -22.50 5.83
C GLU A 106 -13.62 -22.26 7.28
N GLU A 107 -12.43 -21.68 7.51
CA GLU A 107 -11.94 -21.28 8.83
C GLU A 107 -12.87 -20.25 9.48
N ALA A 108 -13.29 -19.21 8.72
CA ALA A 108 -14.19 -18.17 9.17
C ALA A 108 -15.56 -18.74 9.58
N LEU A 109 -16.12 -19.63 8.78
CA LEU A 109 -17.40 -20.28 9.09
C LEU A 109 -17.33 -21.12 10.37
N SER A 110 -16.20 -21.73 10.67
CA SER A 110 -16.04 -22.54 11.90
C SER A 110 -15.94 -21.67 13.16
N ASN A 111 -15.47 -20.44 13.02
CA ASN A 111 -15.30 -19.49 14.13
C ASN A 111 -16.58 -18.71 14.50
N GLY A 112 -17.58 -18.70 13.62
CA GLY A 112 -18.89 -18.06 13.81
C GLY A 112 -18.89 -16.56 13.58
N GLU A 113 -17.98 -15.80 14.18
CA GLU A 113 -17.78 -14.36 13.97
C GLU A 113 -16.38 -14.12 13.39
N VAL A 114 -16.28 -13.17 12.45
CA VAL A 114 -15.02 -12.89 11.76
C VAL A 114 -14.87 -11.40 11.47
N ASP A 115 -13.68 -10.85 11.68
CA ASP A 115 -13.31 -9.54 11.15
C ASP A 115 -12.95 -9.67 9.68
N ALA A 116 -13.79 -9.10 8.81
CA ALA A 116 -13.61 -9.15 7.36
C ALA A 116 -12.28 -8.55 6.88
N VAL A 117 -11.72 -7.59 7.61
CA VAL A 117 -10.44 -6.95 7.26
C VAL A 117 -9.26 -7.72 7.84
N GLY A 118 -9.28 -8.00 9.15
CA GLY A 118 -8.16 -8.66 9.85
C GLY A 118 -8.07 -10.14 9.54
N ASP A 119 -9.19 -10.87 9.71
CA ASP A 119 -9.19 -12.32 9.63
C ASP A 119 -9.32 -12.87 8.19
N LEU A 120 -9.95 -12.10 7.27
CA LEU A 120 -10.07 -12.52 5.88
C LEU A 120 -9.17 -11.71 4.95
N GLY A 121 -9.33 -10.39 4.91
CA GLY A 121 -8.67 -9.54 3.93
C GLY A 121 -7.15 -9.54 4.06
N ALA A 122 -6.63 -9.32 5.26
CA ALA A 122 -5.18 -9.30 5.51
C ALA A 122 -4.56 -10.68 5.29
N GLN A 123 -5.22 -11.74 5.78
CA GLN A 123 -4.78 -13.13 5.59
C GLN A 123 -4.72 -13.50 4.11
N TYR A 124 -5.81 -13.19 3.37
CA TYR A 124 -5.87 -13.47 1.93
C TYR A 124 -4.81 -12.71 1.16
N ALA A 125 -4.66 -11.41 1.41
CA ALA A 125 -3.70 -10.57 0.68
C ALA A 125 -2.26 -11.06 0.87
N VAL A 126 -1.86 -11.40 2.09
CA VAL A 126 -0.51 -11.91 2.36
C VAL A 126 -0.31 -13.27 1.71
N ARG A 127 -1.19 -14.25 1.95
CA ARG A 127 -1.03 -15.61 1.41
C ARG A 127 -1.06 -15.63 -0.12
N ALA A 128 -1.91 -14.80 -0.76
CA ALA A 128 -1.93 -14.67 -2.21
C ALA A 128 -0.65 -14.04 -2.75
N MET A 129 -0.12 -13.02 -2.07
CA MET A 129 1.12 -12.37 -2.46
C MET A 129 2.34 -13.28 -2.30
N THR A 130 2.44 -14.02 -1.20
CA THR A 130 3.53 -15.00 -0.99
C THR A 130 3.48 -16.09 -2.03
N ALA A 131 2.28 -16.57 -2.39
CA ALA A 131 2.10 -17.56 -3.45
C ALA A 131 2.52 -17.00 -4.83
N TRP A 132 2.13 -15.77 -5.15
CA TRP A 132 2.52 -15.12 -6.41
C TRP A 132 4.02 -14.89 -6.51
N LEU A 133 4.65 -14.42 -5.43
CA LEU A 133 6.11 -14.24 -5.36
C LEU A 133 6.86 -15.57 -5.26
N GLY A 134 6.14 -16.66 -5.04
CA GLY A 134 6.68 -17.99 -4.77
C GLY A 134 7.52 -18.00 -3.49
N TRP A 135 7.20 -17.20 -2.50
CA TRP A 135 7.84 -17.20 -1.19
C TRP A 135 7.38 -18.40 -0.34
N PRO A 136 8.19 -18.83 0.64
CA PRO A 136 7.78 -19.90 1.55
C PRO A 136 6.57 -19.51 2.38
N SER A 137 5.57 -20.41 2.49
CA SER A 137 4.36 -20.17 3.28
C SER A 137 4.61 -20.05 4.79
N GLU A 138 5.78 -20.50 5.25
CA GLU A 138 6.24 -20.34 6.65
C GLU A 138 6.44 -18.88 7.03
N LEU A 139 6.49 -17.98 6.06
CA LEU A 139 6.59 -16.54 6.26
C LEU A 139 5.22 -15.85 6.41
N ASP A 140 4.12 -16.53 6.11
CA ASP A 140 2.79 -15.91 6.09
C ASP A 140 2.46 -15.23 7.41
N ASP A 141 2.59 -15.91 8.54
CA ASP A 141 2.29 -15.35 9.86
C ASP A 141 3.20 -14.16 10.20
N THR A 142 4.48 -14.25 9.85
CA THR A 142 5.45 -13.17 10.05
C THR A 142 5.08 -11.93 9.22
N LEU A 143 4.66 -12.14 7.98
CA LEU A 143 4.24 -11.06 7.08
C LEU A 143 2.90 -10.45 7.51
N ILE A 144 1.94 -11.25 7.96
CA ILE A 144 0.66 -10.77 8.49
C ILE A 144 0.90 -9.86 9.71
N ALA A 145 1.73 -10.31 10.65
CA ALA A 145 2.10 -9.51 11.81
C ALA A 145 2.84 -8.22 11.39
N TRP A 146 3.75 -8.32 10.42
CA TRP A 146 4.45 -7.14 9.90
C TRP A 146 3.49 -6.14 9.23
N VAL A 147 2.51 -6.59 8.44
CA VAL A 147 1.50 -5.72 7.80
C VAL A 147 0.70 -4.97 8.86
N ALA A 148 0.28 -5.65 9.93
CA ALA A 148 -0.45 -5.02 11.05
C ALA A 148 0.39 -3.94 11.73
N ASP A 149 1.66 -4.22 12.04
CA ASP A 149 2.59 -3.28 12.64
C ASP A 149 2.90 -2.10 11.73
N ASN A 150 3.09 -2.34 10.42
CA ASN A 150 3.32 -1.29 9.44
C ASN A 150 2.13 -0.33 9.32
N ASN A 151 0.92 -0.87 9.30
CA ASN A 151 -0.29 -0.06 9.29
C ASN A 151 -0.43 0.77 10.58
N ALA A 152 -0.10 0.20 11.73
CA ALA A 152 -0.14 0.90 13.01
C ALA A 152 0.94 1.99 13.09
N ALA A 153 2.17 1.71 12.61
CA ALA A 153 3.26 2.68 12.55
C ALA A 153 2.92 3.85 11.63
N THR A 154 2.39 3.57 10.44
CA THR A 154 1.99 4.60 9.47
C THR A 154 0.91 5.51 10.05
N ARG A 155 -0.11 4.94 10.71
CA ARG A 155 -1.19 5.73 11.34
C ARG A 155 -0.72 6.56 12.54
N SER A 156 0.34 6.13 13.23
CA SER A 156 0.89 6.90 14.37
C SER A 156 1.58 8.20 13.93
N GLY A 157 2.10 8.26 12.72
CA GLY A 157 2.95 9.36 12.25
C GLY A 157 4.34 9.40 12.90
N GLU A 158 4.68 8.42 13.74
CA GLU A 158 5.95 8.34 14.47
C GLU A 158 7.05 7.80 13.55
N LEU A 159 8.02 8.64 13.22
CA LEU A 159 9.09 8.30 12.28
C LEU A 159 10.00 7.16 12.78
N GLU A 160 10.29 7.12 14.06
CA GLU A 160 11.11 6.08 14.68
C GLU A 160 10.43 4.71 14.56
N ARG A 161 9.13 4.66 14.84
CA ARG A 161 8.32 3.45 14.69
C ARG A 161 8.26 2.98 13.24
N THR A 162 8.07 3.90 12.31
CA THR A 162 8.07 3.58 10.87
C THR A 162 9.42 3.04 10.41
N ALA A 163 10.53 3.62 10.90
CA ALA A 163 11.87 3.14 10.60
C ALA A 163 12.12 1.72 11.13
N ALA A 164 11.72 1.43 12.37
CA ALA A 164 11.87 0.11 12.97
C ALA A 164 11.09 -0.98 12.19
N VAL A 165 9.88 -0.67 11.73
CA VAL A 165 9.08 -1.58 10.90
C VAL A 165 9.72 -1.82 9.53
N ALA A 166 10.33 -0.79 8.93
CA ALA A 166 11.07 -0.92 7.67
C ALA A 166 12.31 -1.81 7.82
N GLU A 167 13.07 -1.68 8.91
CA GLU A 167 14.21 -2.55 9.21
C GLU A 167 13.79 -4.03 9.36
N ARG A 168 12.68 -4.29 10.02
CA ARG A 168 12.13 -5.66 10.11
C ARG A 168 11.76 -6.22 8.74
N PHE A 169 11.27 -5.42 7.82
CA PHE A 169 11.00 -5.88 6.46
C PHE A 169 12.27 -6.24 5.71
N ASP A 170 13.33 -5.46 5.88
CA ASP A 170 14.64 -5.79 5.31
C ASP A 170 15.17 -7.14 5.82
N ASP A 171 14.93 -7.48 7.08
CA ASP A 171 15.28 -8.79 7.64
C ASP A 171 14.47 -9.92 7.02
N ILE A 172 13.17 -9.71 6.79
CA ILE A 172 12.32 -10.68 6.08
C ILE A 172 12.84 -10.90 4.66
N ILE A 173 13.13 -9.84 3.90
CA ILE A 173 13.66 -9.94 2.54
C ILE A 173 14.99 -10.69 2.51
N ARG A 174 15.87 -10.43 3.46
CA ARG A 174 17.15 -11.16 3.58
C ARG A 174 16.94 -12.66 3.83
N SER A 175 15.98 -13.01 4.70
CA SER A 175 15.66 -14.42 4.96
C SER A 175 15.12 -15.14 3.73
N VAL A 176 14.28 -14.48 2.94
CA VAL A 176 13.78 -15.02 1.66
C VAL A 176 14.94 -15.28 0.68
N GLY A 177 15.86 -14.32 0.57
CA GLY A 177 17.05 -14.45 -0.28
C GLY A 177 17.91 -15.66 0.11
N GLN A 178 18.10 -15.88 1.41
CA GLN A 178 18.84 -17.03 1.93
C GLN A 178 18.15 -18.37 1.62
N ILE A 179 16.84 -18.44 1.84
CA ILE A 179 16.04 -19.65 1.64
C ILE A 179 15.97 -20.05 0.16
N LYS A 180 15.69 -19.08 -0.72
CA LYS A 180 15.42 -19.35 -2.14
C LYS A 180 16.66 -19.40 -3.02
N LEU A 181 17.60 -18.50 -2.79
CA LEU A 181 18.72 -18.28 -3.68
C LEU A 181 20.03 -18.85 -3.14
N GLY A 182 20.05 -19.29 -1.87
CA GLY A 182 21.30 -19.63 -1.19
C GLY A 182 22.30 -18.49 -1.13
N VAL A 183 21.82 -17.27 -1.37
CA VAL A 183 22.66 -16.06 -1.42
C VAL A 183 22.60 -15.38 -0.06
N ASN A 184 23.79 -15.21 0.52
CA ASN A 184 23.91 -14.38 1.72
C ASN A 184 23.80 -12.90 1.30
N VAL A 185 22.63 -12.31 1.53
CA VAL A 185 22.43 -10.87 1.26
C VAL A 185 23.16 -10.08 2.35
N PRO A 186 24.17 -9.25 2.00
CA PRO A 186 24.91 -8.49 2.98
C PRO A 186 24.02 -7.58 3.82
N ALA A 187 24.35 -7.41 5.10
CA ALA A 187 23.57 -6.61 6.03
C ALA A 187 23.52 -5.10 5.70
N ASP A 188 24.45 -4.64 4.86
CA ASP A 188 24.55 -3.28 4.36
C ASP A 188 23.66 -2.99 3.14
N VAL A 189 23.11 -4.04 2.49
CA VAL A 189 22.13 -3.89 1.43
C VAL A 189 20.78 -3.58 2.07
N ARG A 190 20.43 -2.30 2.06
CA ARG A 190 19.09 -1.84 2.47
C ARG A 190 18.21 -1.75 1.24
N THR A 191 17.03 -2.35 1.30
CA THR A 191 15.99 -2.21 0.27
C THR A 191 15.37 -0.80 0.33
N TYR A 192 15.60 -0.10 1.41
CA TYR A 192 15.02 1.20 1.71
C TYR A 192 16.13 2.26 1.94
N ARG A 193 16.34 3.18 0.98
CA ARG A 193 17.27 4.31 1.12
C ARG A 193 16.51 5.61 1.38
N PRO A 194 16.85 6.36 2.44
CA PRO A 194 16.39 7.75 2.55
C PRO A 194 16.98 8.59 1.40
N MET A 195 16.16 9.43 0.79
CA MET A 195 16.59 10.48 -0.16
C MET A 195 17.13 11.68 0.59
#